data_24c43cf0224e1a16fa220ad7d5acb679
#
_entry.id   24c43cf0224e1a16fa220ad7d5acb679
#
_cell.length_a   1.000
_cell.length_b   1.000
_cell.length_c   1.000
_cell.angle_alpha   90.00
_cell.angle_beta   90.00
_cell.angle_gamma   90.00
#
_symmetry.space_group_name_H-M   'P 1'
#
loop_
_entity.id
_entity.type
_entity.pdbx_description
1 polymer ?
#
loop_
_entity_poly.entity_id
_entity_poly.type
_entity_poly.pdbx_seq_one_letter_code
_entity_poly.pdbx_strand_id
1 'polypeptide(L)'
;MMKKAAMAGAMGFGLLIALLLSMFLIIASDEDSGGSGSVLYIGVNLSAEVLVHQPMVEKYARQNGISDYVYVLLAIIQVESEGKLEDVMQSSESAGLPVNTLGTEDSIKQGCKYFSELVAKADRLSCDMDAVIQAYNYGSGFLDFVARNGKRYTFELAQEFSRQHSGGVKVTYKNEISTPINGGWRYNYGNMFYVKLVKQYLTLTGGDALGTDAQNRIVEVARNSEKYGISAAGGYCEAWAEEVYRKAGVSIDKHCCAGKNRALYTVGKSSKNIPLGAMVYNDPAVYQSRTNDTCGRNAGHVGIYIGKGQIISNIGGTVIDTVEGWTAYYGFGGWGWGGAVVAQK
;
A
#
# COMPACT_ATOMS: atom_id res chain seq x y z
N MET A 1 26.76 34.58 49.82
CA MET A 1 25.32 34.70 49.53
C MET A 1 24.95 33.71 48.47
N MET A 2 24.26 32.66 48.85
CA MET A 2 23.95 31.48 48.04
C MET A 2 22.67 31.71 47.28
N LYS A 3 22.66 31.43 45.97
CA LYS A 3 21.43 31.33 45.19
C LYS A 3 21.13 29.84 44.94
N LYS A 4 20.06 29.34 45.52
CA LYS A 4 19.47 28.05 45.22
C LYS A 4 18.75 28.14 43.90
N ALA A 5 19.09 27.27 42.96
CA ALA A 5 18.30 26.98 41.76
C ALA A 5 17.41 25.78 42.03
N ALA A 6 16.12 25.92 41.78
CA ALA A 6 15.13 24.89 41.91
C ALA A 6 15.08 24.04 40.63
N MET A 7 15.25 22.73 40.77
CA MET A 7 14.83 21.73 39.80
C MET A 7 13.35 21.41 40.02
N ALA A 8 12.57 21.59 38.99
CA ALA A 8 11.25 21.01 38.80
C ALA A 8 11.01 21.00 37.27
N GLY A 9 10.76 19.92 36.63
CA GLY A 9 9.88 18.86 36.64
C GLY A 9 9.77 18.39 35.21
N ALA A 10 10.46 17.34 34.83
CA ALA A 10 10.29 16.65 33.57
C ALA A 10 9.74 15.24 33.87
N MET A 11 8.48 15.19 34.27
CA MET A 11 7.69 13.96 34.32
C MET A 11 6.24 14.36 34.02
N GLY A 12 5.79 14.12 32.79
CA GLY A 12 4.41 14.42 32.45
C GLY A 12 4.03 14.24 30.96
N PHE A 13 4.94 13.83 30.11
CA PHE A 13 4.61 13.70 28.69
C PHE A 13 4.55 12.26 28.15
N GLY A 14 4.80 11.26 28.99
CA GLY A 14 4.83 9.84 28.59
C GLY A 14 3.53 9.08 28.74
N LEU A 15 2.48 9.66 29.35
CA LEU A 15 1.25 8.91 29.71
C LEU A 15 0.03 9.29 28.85
N LEU A 16 0.12 10.27 27.97
CA LEU A 16 -1.01 10.71 27.14
C LEU A 16 -1.06 10.06 25.75
N ILE A 17 0.03 9.44 25.31
CA ILE A 17 0.09 8.79 24.00
C ILE A 17 -0.45 7.34 24.04
N ALA A 18 -0.48 6.71 25.23
CA ALA A 18 -0.98 5.34 25.38
C ALA A 18 -2.52 5.24 25.49
N LEU A 19 -3.24 6.34 25.64
CA LEU A 19 -4.69 6.37 25.86
C LEU A 19 -5.50 6.76 24.63
N LEU A 20 -4.87 7.13 23.52
CA LEU A 20 -5.56 7.47 22.27
C LEU A 20 -5.66 6.30 21.27
N LEU A 21 -5.10 5.13 21.61
CA LEU A 21 -5.17 3.93 20.76
C LEU A 21 -6.35 3.00 21.11
N SER A 22 -7.21 3.35 22.07
CA SER A 22 -8.26 2.44 22.56
C SER A 22 -9.69 2.91 22.39
N MET A 23 -9.98 3.96 21.63
CA MET A 23 -11.35 4.39 21.42
C MET A 23 -11.55 4.91 20.00
N PHE A 24 -11.96 4.03 19.10
CA PHE A 24 -12.96 4.33 18.06
C PHE A 24 -13.26 3.05 17.25
N LEU A 25 -13.88 2.09 17.96
CA LEU A 25 -14.72 1.11 17.30
C LEU A 25 -16.16 1.59 17.50
N ILE A 26 -16.65 2.45 16.64
CA ILE A 26 -18.09 2.69 16.52
C ILE A 26 -18.57 1.79 15.39
N ILE A 27 -19.08 0.63 15.78
CA ILE A 27 -19.92 -0.20 14.94
C ILE A 27 -21.27 0.51 14.87
N ALA A 28 -21.56 1.16 13.76
CA ALA A 28 -22.93 1.47 13.41
C ALA A 28 -23.52 0.19 12.79
N SER A 29 -24.23 -0.56 13.61
CA SER A 29 -25.10 -1.62 13.14
C SER A 29 -26.35 -0.98 12.56
N ASP A 30 -26.45 -0.90 11.24
CA ASP A 30 -27.74 -0.87 10.56
C ASP A 30 -27.85 -2.17 9.76
N GLU A 31 -28.85 -2.94 10.13
CA GLU A 31 -29.23 -4.18 9.49
C GLU A 31 -29.78 -3.94 8.08
N ASP A 32 -29.46 -4.87 7.22
CA ASP A 32 -30.11 -5.23 5.94
C ASP A 32 -29.50 -4.70 4.65
N SER A 33 -28.61 -5.52 4.10
CA SER A 33 -28.72 -6.06 2.73
C SER A 33 -27.46 -6.79 2.30
N GLY A 34 -27.63 -7.95 1.68
CA GLY A 34 -26.73 -8.94 1.12
C GLY A 34 -25.29 -8.54 0.77
N GLY A 35 -24.36 -9.18 1.47
CA GLY A 35 -22.97 -8.87 1.52
C GLY A 35 -22.16 -9.03 0.25
N SER A 36 -21.55 -7.97 -0.14
CA SER A 36 -20.22 -7.93 -0.69
C SER A 36 -19.36 -7.31 0.40
N GLY A 37 -18.47 -8.08 1.02
CA GLY A 37 -17.58 -7.56 2.06
C GLY A 37 -16.77 -6.40 1.51
N SER A 38 -17.13 -5.17 1.90
CA SER A 38 -16.38 -3.98 1.54
C SER A 38 -15.02 -4.05 2.22
N VAL A 39 -13.97 -4.03 1.42
CA VAL A 39 -12.60 -3.91 1.91
C VAL A 39 -12.44 -2.50 2.47
N LEU A 40 -12.33 -2.38 3.79
CA LEU A 40 -12.09 -1.10 4.44
C LEU A 40 -10.59 -0.86 4.59
N TYR A 41 -10.13 0.32 4.20
CA TYR A 41 -8.76 0.78 4.44
C TYR A 41 -8.63 1.40 5.84
N ILE A 42 -7.51 1.15 6.51
CA ILE A 42 -7.09 1.89 7.70
C ILE A 42 -5.85 2.70 7.36
N GLY A 43 -5.77 3.92 7.86
CA GLY A 43 -4.58 4.74 7.79
C GLY A 43 -3.47 4.20 8.71
N VAL A 44 -2.25 4.09 8.18
CA VAL A 44 -1.05 3.74 8.95
C VAL A 44 0.02 4.78 8.69
N ASN A 45 0.80 5.13 9.72
CA ASN A 45 1.90 6.10 9.60
C ASN A 45 1.49 7.49 9.06
N LEU A 46 0.23 7.87 9.20
CA LEU A 46 -0.22 9.23 8.91
C LEU A 46 0.35 10.21 9.93
N SER A 47 0.80 11.35 9.47
CA SER A 47 1.34 12.40 10.34
C SER A 47 0.23 13.10 11.16
N ALA A 48 0.60 13.76 12.24
CA ALA A 48 -0.35 14.53 13.05
C ALA A 48 -0.97 15.68 12.24
N GLU A 49 -0.19 16.28 11.34
CA GLU A 49 -0.64 17.34 10.43
C GLU A 49 -1.72 16.87 9.46
N VAL A 50 -1.71 15.60 9.07
CA VAL A 50 -2.77 15.00 8.26
C VAL A 50 -3.98 14.64 9.12
N LEU A 51 -3.76 14.02 10.28
CA LEU A 51 -4.85 13.55 11.14
C LEU A 51 -5.72 14.69 11.69
N VAL A 52 -5.20 15.90 11.82
CA VAL A 52 -6.01 17.08 12.21
C VAL A 52 -7.13 17.37 11.21
N HIS A 53 -6.99 16.95 9.96
CA HIS A 53 -8.01 17.13 8.92
C HIS A 53 -9.07 16.02 8.90
N GLN A 54 -8.88 14.93 9.66
CA GLN A 54 -9.77 13.76 9.61
C GLN A 54 -11.26 14.13 9.84
N PRO A 55 -11.66 14.95 10.84
CA PRO A 55 -13.07 15.27 11.03
C PRO A 55 -13.71 15.97 9.83
N MET A 56 -12.92 16.79 9.12
CA MET A 56 -13.37 17.49 7.92
C MET A 56 -13.47 16.54 6.72
N VAL A 57 -12.52 15.64 6.57
CA VAL A 57 -12.54 14.57 5.54
C VAL A 57 -13.76 13.67 5.76
N GLU A 58 -14.04 13.24 7.00
CA GLU A 58 -15.25 12.45 7.35
C GLU A 58 -16.53 13.16 7.00
N LYS A 59 -16.62 14.47 7.32
CA LYS A 59 -17.78 15.30 6.96
C LYS A 59 -18.05 15.28 5.45
N TYR A 60 -17.04 15.58 4.65
CA TYR A 60 -17.20 15.69 3.20
C TYR A 60 -17.26 14.33 2.50
N ALA A 61 -16.58 13.31 3.01
CA ALA A 61 -16.71 11.95 2.51
C ALA A 61 -18.15 11.43 2.67
N ARG A 62 -18.78 11.68 3.85
CA ARG A 62 -20.18 11.33 4.09
C ARG A 62 -21.13 12.07 3.15
N GLN A 63 -20.90 13.35 2.91
CA GLN A 63 -21.73 14.14 1.99
C GLN A 63 -21.66 13.66 0.54
N ASN A 64 -20.57 13.02 0.15
CA ASN A 64 -20.36 12.49 -1.19
C ASN A 64 -20.56 10.96 -1.29
N GLY A 65 -21.07 10.29 -0.22
CA GLY A 65 -21.33 8.85 -0.24
C GLY A 65 -20.09 7.97 -0.30
N ILE A 66 -18.96 8.47 0.19
CA ILE A 66 -17.65 7.79 0.14
C ILE A 66 -17.02 7.64 1.53
N SER A 67 -17.83 7.43 2.56
CA SER A 67 -17.36 7.28 3.96
C SER A 67 -16.34 6.15 4.14
N ASP A 68 -16.44 5.09 3.37
CA ASP A 68 -15.54 3.94 3.41
C ASP A 68 -14.11 4.28 2.96
N TYR A 69 -13.91 5.41 2.32
CA TYR A 69 -12.61 5.83 1.76
C TYR A 69 -11.92 6.94 2.55
N VAL A 70 -12.38 7.26 3.77
CA VAL A 70 -11.79 8.33 4.61
C VAL A 70 -10.27 8.17 4.73
N TYR A 71 -9.78 6.97 5.01
CA TYR A 71 -8.34 6.75 5.14
C TYR A 71 -7.59 6.81 3.81
N VAL A 72 -8.23 6.48 2.68
CA VAL A 72 -7.65 6.70 1.35
C VAL A 72 -7.48 8.20 1.10
N LEU A 73 -8.48 9.00 1.45
CA LEU A 73 -8.43 10.46 1.31
C LEU A 73 -7.36 11.08 2.22
N LEU A 74 -7.22 10.61 3.46
CA LEU A 74 -6.14 11.03 4.36
C LEU A 74 -4.75 10.63 3.84
N ALA A 75 -4.61 9.44 3.26
CA ALA A 75 -3.37 9.01 2.61
C ALA A 75 -3.05 9.85 1.36
N ILE A 76 -4.06 10.31 0.64
CA ILE A 76 -3.90 11.28 -0.46
C ILE A 76 -3.38 12.62 0.09
N ILE A 77 -3.98 13.17 1.16
CA ILE A 77 -3.47 14.39 1.81
C ILE A 77 -2.01 14.22 2.23
N GLN A 78 -1.65 13.05 2.78
CA GLN A 78 -0.27 12.77 3.19
C GLN A 78 0.70 12.83 2.02
N VAL A 79 0.30 12.34 0.85
CA VAL A 79 1.15 12.33 -0.35
C VAL A 79 1.19 13.69 -1.04
N GLU A 80 0.07 14.42 -1.09
CA GLU A 80 -0.04 15.68 -1.82
C GLU A 80 0.61 16.86 -1.07
N SER A 81 0.47 16.91 0.24
CA SER A 81 0.87 18.10 1.01
C SER A 81 1.49 17.80 2.38
N GLU A 82 1.51 16.54 2.80
CA GLU A 82 1.82 16.16 4.20
C GLU A 82 0.89 16.88 5.22
N GLY A 83 -0.27 17.38 4.77
CA GLY A 83 -1.20 18.18 5.58
C GLY A 83 -0.74 19.61 5.85
N LYS A 84 0.30 20.11 5.18
CA LYS A 84 0.97 21.37 5.50
C LYS A 84 0.61 22.55 4.58
N LEU A 85 0.03 22.29 3.42
CA LEU A 85 -0.40 23.34 2.48
C LEU A 85 -1.85 23.74 2.75
N GLU A 86 -2.27 24.89 2.27
CA GLU A 86 -3.68 25.28 2.32
C GLU A 86 -4.53 24.42 1.38
N ASP A 87 -4.08 24.20 0.16
CA ASP A 87 -4.68 23.20 -0.75
C ASP A 87 -4.15 21.81 -0.39
N VAL A 88 -4.61 21.30 0.76
CA VAL A 88 -4.10 20.05 1.36
C VAL A 88 -4.28 18.82 0.49
N MET A 89 -5.30 18.79 -0.36
CA MET A 89 -5.58 17.70 -1.30
C MET A 89 -5.10 17.98 -2.72
N GLN A 90 -4.45 19.12 -2.96
CA GLN A 90 -4.03 19.60 -4.29
C GLN A 90 -5.18 19.49 -5.30
N SER A 91 -6.37 19.91 -4.89
CA SER A 91 -7.60 19.70 -5.64
C SER A 91 -8.05 20.91 -6.48
N SER A 92 -7.29 22.02 -6.44
CA SER A 92 -7.60 23.24 -7.18
C SER A 92 -7.80 23.00 -8.68
N GLU A 93 -6.90 22.20 -9.29
CA GLU A 93 -6.98 21.93 -10.74
C GLU A 93 -8.25 21.14 -11.11
N SER A 94 -8.73 20.25 -10.23
CA SER A 94 -9.99 19.53 -10.43
C SER A 94 -11.23 20.43 -10.37
N ALA A 95 -11.10 21.63 -9.81
CA ALA A 95 -12.11 22.69 -9.82
C ALA A 95 -11.92 23.68 -10.99
N GLY A 96 -10.95 23.45 -11.87
CA GLY A 96 -10.61 24.36 -12.98
C GLY A 96 -9.88 25.61 -12.52
N LEU A 97 -9.26 25.59 -11.34
CA LEU A 97 -8.51 26.71 -10.76
C LEU A 97 -6.99 26.46 -10.91
N PRO A 98 -6.15 27.50 -10.84
CA PRO A 98 -4.72 27.33 -10.73
C PRO A 98 -4.34 26.50 -9.49
N VAL A 99 -3.19 25.82 -9.53
CA VAL A 99 -2.66 25.06 -8.38
C VAL A 99 -2.56 25.95 -7.14
N ASN A 100 -2.80 25.34 -5.95
CA ASN A 100 -2.72 26.00 -4.65
C ASN A 100 -3.64 27.22 -4.50
N THR A 101 -4.81 27.25 -5.14
CA THR A 101 -5.79 28.35 -5.03
C THR A 101 -6.77 28.13 -3.88
N LEU A 102 -7.14 26.88 -3.60
CA LEU A 102 -8.13 26.56 -2.58
C LEU A 102 -7.52 26.60 -1.18
N GLY A 103 -8.30 27.15 -0.22
CA GLY A 103 -8.02 27.00 1.18
C GLY A 103 -8.38 25.60 1.67
N THR A 104 -7.97 25.25 2.88
CA THR A 104 -8.04 23.89 3.44
C THR A 104 -9.42 23.25 3.37
N GLU A 105 -10.49 23.95 3.79
CA GLU A 105 -11.85 23.39 3.77
C GLU A 105 -12.33 23.17 2.33
N ASP A 106 -12.14 24.15 1.44
CA ASP A 106 -12.57 24.03 0.05
C ASP A 106 -11.75 22.99 -0.70
N SER A 107 -10.46 22.83 -0.37
CA SER A 107 -9.62 21.76 -0.89
C SER A 107 -10.16 20.38 -0.51
N ILE A 108 -10.47 20.15 0.76
CA ILE A 108 -11.01 18.87 1.23
C ILE A 108 -12.40 18.61 0.61
N LYS A 109 -13.25 19.62 0.57
CA LYS A 109 -14.57 19.51 -0.06
C LYS A 109 -14.48 19.14 -1.53
N GLN A 110 -13.64 19.84 -2.29
CA GLN A 110 -13.42 19.57 -3.71
C GLN A 110 -12.73 18.23 -3.95
N GLY A 111 -11.71 17.89 -3.17
CA GLY A 111 -10.99 16.62 -3.26
C GLY A 111 -11.91 15.42 -3.00
N CYS A 112 -12.77 15.49 -1.98
CA CYS A 112 -13.78 14.45 -1.71
C CYS A 112 -14.79 14.33 -2.85
N LYS A 113 -15.28 15.46 -3.38
CA LYS A 113 -16.17 15.46 -4.53
C LYS A 113 -15.52 14.81 -5.75
N TYR A 114 -14.33 15.25 -6.11
CA TYR A 114 -13.60 14.70 -7.25
C TYR A 114 -13.32 13.20 -7.08
N PHE A 115 -12.89 12.77 -5.89
CA PHE A 115 -12.68 11.35 -5.61
C PHE A 115 -13.97 10.53 -5.76
N SER A 116 -15.10 11.04 -5.29
CA SER A 116 -16.40 10.37 -5.45
C SER A 116 -16.80 10.20 -6.93
N GLU A 117 -16.51 11.20 -7.76
CA GLU A 117 -16.74 11.14 -9.20
C GLU A 117 -15.86 10.05 -9.89
N LEU A 118 -14.61 9.92 -9.43
CA LEU A 118 -13.70 8.86 -9.87
C LEU A 118 -14.18 7.47 -9.44
N VAL A 119 -14.62 7.31 -8.19
CA VAL A 119 -15.20 6.05 -7.70
C VAL A 119 -16.42 5.66 -8.54
N ALA A 120 -17.37 6.57 -8.71
CA ALA A 120 -18.58 6.31 -9.51
C ALA A 120 -18.25 5.97 -10.98
N LYS A 121 -17.19 6.56 -11.55
CA LYS A 121 -16.73 6.22 -12.89
C LYS A 121 -16.07 4.84 -12.93
N ALA A 122 -15.23 4.52 -11.95
CA ALA A 122 -14.56 3.23 -11.83
C ALA A 122 -15.57 2.08 -11.70
N ASP A 123 -16.62 2.25 -10.89
CA ASP A 123 -17.70 1.27 -10.72
C ASP A 123 -18.40 0.98 -12.07
N ARG A 124 -18.77 2.03 -12.81
CA ARG A 124 -19.36 1.87 -14.15
C ARG A 124 -18.46 1.14 -15.13
N LEU A 125 -17.15 1.34 -15.03
CA LEU A 125 -16.14 0.72 -15.89
C LEU A 125 -15.64 -0.63 -15.35
N SER A 126 -16.03 -1.01 -14.13
CA SER A 126 -15.55 -2.17 -13.38
C SER A 126 -14.02 -2.13 -13.17
N CYS A 127 -13.48 -0.95 -12.92
CA CYS A 127 -12.07 -0.74 -12.55
C CYS A 127 -11.89 -0.89 -11.03
N ASP A 128 -10.67 -1.26 -10.62
CA ASP A 128 -10.33 -1.41 -9.21
C ASP A 128 -9.99 -0.07 -8.52
N MET A 129 -9.86 -0.10 -7.19
CA MET A 129 -9.55 1.08 -6.37
C MET A 129 -8.15 1.64 -6.65
N ASP A 130 -7.18 0.82 -7.01
CA ASP A 130 -5.85 1.29 -7.39
C ASP A 130 -5.90 2.15 -8.67
N ALA A 131 -6.80 1.82 -9.60
CA ALA A 131 -7.06 2.68 -10.76
C ALA A 131 -7.70 4.02 -10.37
N VAL A 132 -8.59 4.03 -9.35
CA VAL A 132 -9.17 5.28 -8.79
C VAL A 132 -8.09 6.15 -8.17
N ILE A 133 -7.24 5.55 -7.32
CA ILE A 133 -6.12 6.26 -6.67
C ILE A 133 -5.19 6.87 -7.73
N GLN A 134 -4.80 6.10 -8.75
CA GLN A 134 -3.95 6.65 -9.82
C GLN A 134 -4.66 7.74 -10.63
N ALA A 135 -5.96 7.59 -10.87
CA ALA A 135 -6.76 8.58 -11.60
C ALA A 135 -6.90 9.90 -10.83
N TYR A 136 -6.80 9.89 -9.51
CA TYR A 136 -6.75 11.13 -8.74
C TYR A 136 -5.60 12.03 -9.19
N ASN A 137 -4.42 11.44 -9.44
CA ASN A 137 -3.23 12.15 -9.92
C ASN A 137 -3.20 12.35 -11.44
N TYR A 138 -3.76 11.42 -12.23
CA TYR A 138 -3.68 11.45 -13.69
C TYR A 138 -4.90 12.07 -14.39
N GLY A 139 -5.97 12.30 -13.64
CA GLY A 139 -7.26 12.65 -14.20
C GLY A 139 -8.09 11.42 -14.58
N SER A 140 -9.40 11.65 -14.74
CA SER A 140 -10.41 10.59 -14.95
C SER A 140 -10.22 9.80 -16.26
N GLY A 141 -9.45 10.31 -17.23
CA GLY A 141 -9.11 9.62 -18.48
C GLY A 141 -8.28 8.35 -18.27
N PHE A 142 -7.57 8.25 -17.15
CA PHE A 142 -6.84 7.04 -16.79
C PHE A 142 -7.77 5.85 -16.55
N LEU A 143 -8.96 6.06 -15.98
CA LEU A 143 -9.95 4.99 -15.81
C LEU A 143 -10.42 4.42 -17.15
N ASP A 144 -10.63 5.27 -18.16
CA ASP A 144 -10.96 4.80 -19.52
C ASP A 144 -9.83 3.98 -20.14
N PHE A 145 -8.59 4.40 -19.87
CA PHE A 145 -7.40 3.66 -20.33
C PHE A 145 -7.31 2.29 -19.67
N VAL A 146 -7.44 2.21 -18.34
CA VAL A 146 -7.44 0.94 -17.58
C VAL A 146 -8.59 0.03 -18.02
N ALA A 147 -9.79 0.58 -18.21
CA ALA A 147 -10.95 -0.20 -18.66
C ALA A 147 -10.73 -0.91 -19.99
N ARG A 148 -10.03 -0.26 -20.94
CA ARG A 148 -9.66 -0.86 -22.23
C ARG A 148 -8.51 -1.88 -22.14
N ASN A 149 -7.76 -1.89 -21.04
CA ASN A 149 -6.56 -2.70 -20.85
C ASN A 149 -6.70 -3.72 -19.70
N GLY A 150 -7.89 -4.27 -19.50
CA GLY A 150 -8.11 -5.37 -18.54
C GLY A 150 -8.80 -4.95 -17.24
N LYS A 151 -9.21 -3.68 -17.10
CA LYS A 151 -10.02 -3.15 -15.98
C LYS A 151 -9.33 -3.13 -14.61
N ARG A 152 -8.07 -3.48 -14.55
CA ARG A 152 -7.26 -3.49 -13.33
C ARG A 152 -6.03 -2.63 -13.49
N TYR A 153 -5.71 -1.90 -12.43
CA TYR A 153 -4.47 -1.16 -12.35
C TYR A 153 -3.27 -2.09 -12.41
N THR A 154 -2.27 -1.71 -13.17
CA THR A 154 -0.89 -2.20 -13.02
C THR A 154 0.08 -1.03 -13.11
N PHE A 155 1.27 -1.21 -12.56
CA PHE A 155 2.31 -0.17 -12.64
C PHE A 155 2.72 0.10 -14.10
N GLU A 156 2.72 -0.94 -14.93
CA GLU A 156 3.02 -0.85 -16.37
C GLU A 156 1.98 0.01 -17.10
N LEU A 157 0.69 -0.11 -16.76
CA LEU A 157 -0.36 0.75 -17.32
C LEU A 157 -0.18 2.21 -16.87
N ALA A 158 0.13 2.45 -15.61
CA ALA A 158 0.43 3.80 -15.13
C ALA A 158 1.67 4.38 -15.82
N GLN A 159 2.71 3.59 -15.98
CA GLN A 159 3.91 3.99 -16.70
C GLN A 159 3.64 4.29 -18.17
N GLU A 160 2.89 3.46 -18.86
CA GLU A 160 2.57 3.63 -20.26
C GLU A 160 1.67 4.86 -20.50
N PHE A 161 0.66 5.07 -19.65
CA PHE A 161 -0.17 6.25 -19.72
C PHE A 161 0.65 7.55 -19.56
N SER A 162 1.53 7.57 -18.55
CA SER A 162 2.43 8.71 -18.33
C SER A 162 3.40 8.90 -19.49
N ARG A 163 3.92 7.82 -20.08
CA ARG A 163 4.79 7.87 -21.27
C ARG A 163 4.07 8.53 -22.45
N GLN A 164 2.83 8.12 -22.74
CA GLN A 164 2.06 8.67 -23.84
C GLN A 164 1.78 10.16 -23.66
N HIS A 165 1.37 10.59 -22.47
CA HIS A 165 1.00 11.99 -22.20
C HIS A 165 2.21 12.92 -22.05
N SER A 166 3.38 12.38 -21.68
CA SER A 166 4.63 13.13 -21.61
C SER A 166 5.39 13.21 -22.94
N GLY A 167 4.89 12.54 -24.00
CA GLY A 167 5.68 12.35 -25.23
C GLY A 167 6.97 11.56 -25.02
N GLY A 168 7.04 10.73 -23.96
CA GLY A 168 8.22 9.94 -23.62
C GLY A 168 9.30 10.70 -22.82
N VAL A 169 9.06 11.97 -22.47
CA VAL A 169 10.01 12.78 -21.71
C VAL A 169 10.15 12.24 -20.29
N LYS A 170 11.38 12.01 -19.86
CA LYS A 170 11.73 11.53 -18.51
C LYS A 170 12.34 12.64 -17.66
N VAL A 171 12.07 12.59 -16.37
CA VAL A 171 12.68 13.47 -15.35
C VAL A 171 13.27 12.65 -14.21
N THR A 172 14.28 13.19 -13.56
CA THR A 172 14.85 12.57 -12.35
C THR A 172 13.81 12.57 -11.23
N TYR A 173 13.67 11.41 -10.58
CA TYR A 173 12.75 11.22 -9.46
C TYR A 173 13.32 10.18 -8.50
N LYS A 174 14.39 10.54 -7.78
CA LYS A 174 15.10 9.65 -6.87
C LYS A 174 14.46 9.66 -5.49
N ASN A 175 13.94 8.53 -5.06
CA ASN A 175 13.45 8.26 -3.71
C ASN A 175 13.51 6.76 -3.40
N GLU A 176 13.08 6.38 -2.20
CA GLU A 176 13.09 4.98 -1.75
C GLU A 176 12.24 4.02 -2.60
N ILE A 177 11.23 4.54 -3.32
CA ILE A 177 10.36 3.75 -4.19
C ILE A 177 10.94 3.65 -5.60
N SER A 178 11.25 4.78 -6.22
CA SER A 178 11.62 4.84 -7.63
C SER A 178 13.04 4.32 -7.91
N THR A 179 13.97 4.56 -6.97
CA THR A 179 15.39 4.17 -7.15
C THR A 179 15.55 2.66 -7.33
N PRO A 180 14.97 1.78 -6.48
CA PRO A 180 15.10 0.33 -6.69
C PRO A 180 14.27 -0.19 -7.87
N ILE A 181 13.22 0.51 -8.30
CA ILE A 181 12.36 0.06 -9.39
C ILE A 181 13.00 0.33 -10.76
N ASN A 182 13.54 1.53 -10.96
CA ASN A 182 14.01 1.94 -12.28
C ASN A 182 15.22 2.87 -12.28
N GLY A 183 15.90 3.03 -11.13
CA GLY A 183 17.06 3.92 -11.02
C GLY A 183 16.71 5.37 -10.70
N GLY A 184 15.45 5.66 -10.35
CA GLY A 184 15.02 6.96 -9.85
C GLY A 184 14.64 7.98 -10.92
N TRP A 185 13.78 7.59 -11.86
CA TRP A 185 13.18 8.48 -12.84
C TRP A 185 11.67 8.25 -12.96
N ARG A 186 10.95 9.23 -13.49
CA ARG A 186 9.56 9.09 -13.94
C ARG A 186 9.36 9.82 -15.26
N TYR A 187 8.25 9.52 -15.93
CA TYR A 187 7.83 10.35 -17.05
C TYR A 187 7.30 11.70 -16.56
N ASN A 188 7.45 12.73 -17.40
CA ASN A 188 7.07 14.11 -17.07
C ASN A 188 5.57 14.37 -17.28
N TYR A 189 4.73 13.50 -16.73
CA TYR A 189 3.29 13.65 -16.65
C TYR A 189 2.77 12.93 -15.40
N GLY A 190 2.18 13.66 -14.49
CA GLY A 190 1.74 13.15 -13.20
C GLY A 190 2.82 12.32 -12.50
N ASN A 191 2.42 11.31 -11.72
CA ASN A 191 3.34 10.44 -11.02
C ASN A 191 2.95 8.95 -11.17
N MET A 192 3.68 8.19 -11.98
CA MET A 192 3.43 6.76 -12.19
C MET A 192 3.60 5.91 -10.91
N PHE A 193 4.21 6.46 -9.86
CA PHE A 193 4.37 5.82 -8.56
C PHE A 193 3.26 6.18 -7.57
N TYR A 194 2.24 6.93 -7.98
CA TYR A 194 1.27 7.54 -7.07
C TYR A 194 0.54 6.52 -6.19
N VAL A 195 0.05 5.42 -6.75
CA VAL A 195 -0.58 4.33 -5.98
C VAL A 195 0.36 3.81 -4.90
N LYS A 196 1.65 3.63 -5.21
CA LYS A 196 2.63 3.15 -4.24
C LYS A 196 2.88 4.13 -3.12
N LEU A 197 2.92 5.43 -3.45
CA LEU A 197 3.07 6.50 -2.46
C LEU A 197 1.88 6.52 -1.51
N VAL A 198 0.65 6.45 -2.03
CA VAL A 198 -0.57 6.43 -1.22
C VAL A 198 -0.65 5.16 -0.37
N LYS A 199 -0.36 4.01 -0.95
CA LYS A 199 -0.46 2.70 -0.25
C LYS A 199 0.55 2.51 0.88
N GLN A 200 1.61 3.32 0.98
CA GLN A 200 2.48 3.33 2.17
C GLN A 200 1.74 3.74 3.45
N TYR A 201 0.66 4.47 3.31
CA TYR A 201 -0.14 5.02 4.41
C TYR A 201 -1.46 4.27 4.61
N LEU A 202 -1.63 3.12 3.95
CA LEU A 202 -2.86 2.33 4.01
C LEU A 202 -2.55 0.89 4.41
N THR A 203 -3.40 0.34 5.26
CA THR A 203 -3.53 -1.10 5.46
C THR A 203 -5.00 -1.47 5.37
N LEU A 204 -5.29 -2.75 5.14
CA LEU A 204 -6.67 -3.21 5.07
C LEU A 204 -7.18 -3.64 6.44
N THR A 205 -8.42 -3.28 6.78
CA THR A 205 -9.03 -3.71 8.04
C THR A 205 -9.21 -5.21 8.08
N GLY A 206 -8.99 -5.78 9.24
CA GLY A 206 -9.31 -7.17 9.48
C GLY A 206 -8.21 -8.17 9.14
N GLY A 207 -7.02 -7.73 8.74
CA GLY A 207 -5.96 -8.64 8.31
C GLY A 207 -6.29 -9.34 6.97
N ASP A 208 -7.34 -8.90 6.29
CA ASP A 208 -8.00 -9.60 5.20
C ASP A 208 -7.98 -8.82 3.88
N ALA A 209 -6.80 -8.40 3.41
CA ALA A 209 -6.65 -8.00 2.01
C ALA A 209 -7.18 -9.10 1.07
N LEU A 210 -7.21 -10.32 1.56
CA LEU A 210 -7.57 -11.51 0.81
C LEU A 210 -8.79 -12.26 1.41
N GLY A 211 -9.32 -11.81 2.57
CA GLY A 211 -10.28 -12.57 3.38
C GLY A 211 -9.62 -13.74 4.12
N THR A 212 -10.16 -14.11 5.28
CA THR A 212 -9.59 -15.16 6.15
C THR A 212 -9.40 -16.50 5.43
N ASP A 213 -10.32 -16.88 4.55
CA ASP A 213 -10.25 -18.13 3.80
C ASP A 213 -9.11 -18.15 2.79
N ALA A 214 -8.87 -17.04 2.07
CA ALA A 214 -7.76 -16.94 1.13
C ALA A 214 -6.41 -16.94 1.86
N GLN A 215 -6.30 -16.25 3.00
CA GLN A 215 -5.10 -16.24 3.83
C GLN A 215 -4.78 -17.63 4.39
N ASN A 216 -5.78 -18.31 4.93
CA ASN A 216 -5.65 -19.69 5.41
C ASN A 216 -5.21 -20.63 4.28
N ARG A 217 -5.77 -20.45 3.09
CA ARG A 217 -5.42 -21.24 1.91
C ARG A 217 -4.00 -20.97 1.42
N ILE A 218 -3.53 -19.71 1.44
CA ILE A 218 -2.12 -19.38 1.14
C ILE A 218 -1.20 -20.13 2.10
N VAL A 219 -1.48 -20.09 3.40
CA VAL A 219 -0.67 -20.78 4.42
C VAL A 219 -0.71 -22.29 4.25
N GLU A 220 -1.89 -22.87 3.96
CA GLU A 220 -2.02 -24.29 3.67
C GLU A 220 -1.15 -24.70 2.48
N VAL A 221 -1.25 -23.95 1.38
CA VAL A 221 -0.46 -24.22 0.16
C VAL A 221 1.04 -24.01 0.42
N ALA A 222 1.44 -22.96 1.13
CA ALA A 222 2.85 -22.71 1.45
C ALA A 222 3.47 -23.85 2.26
N ARG A 223 2.75 -24.34 3.30
CA ARG A 223 3.22 -25.44 4.15
C ARG A 223 3.29 -26.80 3.42
N ASN A 224 2.48 -26.97 2.39
CA ASN A 224 2.35 -28.20 1.62
C ASN A 224 2.72 -28.01 0.14
N SER A 225 3.64 -27.12 -0.16
CA SER A 225 3.94 -26.68 -1.53
C SER A 225 4.24 -27.84 -2.48
N GLU A 226 4.96 -28.86 -2.04
CA GLU A 226 5.24 -30.07 -2.82
C GLU A 226 3.97 -30.83 -3.20
N LYS A 227 3.01 -30.98 -2.27
CA LYS A 227 1.70 -31.61 -2.51
C LYS A 227 0.90 -30.87 -3.58
N TYR A 228 1.09 -29.55 -3.70
CA TYR A 228 0.46 -28.72 -4.72
C TYR A 228 1.27 -28.64 -6.02
N GLY A 229 2.35 -29.44 -6.14
CA GLY A 229 3.20 -29.50 -7.32
C GLY A 229 4.03 -28.24 -7.52
N ILE A 230 4.33 -27.51 -6.44
CA ILE A 230 5.18 -26.33 -6.48
C ILE A 230 6.62 -26.78 -6.25
N SER A 231 7.45 -26.64 -7.28
CA SER A 231 8.87 -26.99 -7.18
C SER A 231 9.63 -25.94 -6.38
N ALA A 232 10.39 -26.41 -5.39
CA ALA A 232 11.38 -25.59 -4.68
C ALA A 232 12.75 -25.59 -5.37
N ALA A 233 12.91 -26.33 -6.49
CA ALA A 233 14.16 -26.41 -7.22
C ALA A 233 14.60 -25.03 -7.76
N GLY A 234 15.91 -24.78 -7.73
CA GLY A 234 16.50 -23.55 -8.24
C GLY A 234 16.56 -22.37 -7.27
N GLY A 235 15.95 -22.47 -6.08
CA GLY A 235 16.05 -21.44 -5.03
C GLY A 235 15.37 -20.12 -5.35
N TYR A 236 14.47 -20.08 -6.32
CA TYR A 236 13.73 -18.87 -6.72
C TYR A 236 12.59 -18.57 -5.75
N CYS A 237 12.90 -17.82 -4.69
CA CYS A 237 11.97 -17.49 -3.62
C CYS A 237 10.74 -16.73 -4.13
N GLU A 238 10.90 -15.80 -5.06
CA GLU A 238 9.81 -15.02 -5.64
C GLU A 238 8.86 -15.89 -6.47
N ALA A 239 9.39 -16.66 -7.41
CA ALA A 239 8.58 -17.54 -8.26
C ALA A 239 7.83 -18.60 -7.43
N TRP A 240 8.44 -19.08 -6.35
CA TRP A 240 7.80 -20.00 -5.41
C TRP A 240 6.64 -19.32 -4.66
N ALA A 241 6.84 -18.11 -4.15
CA ALA A 241 5.81 -17.37 -3.43
C ALA A 241 4.63 -16.98 -4.35
N GLU A 242 4.91 -16.56 -5.58
CA GLU A 242 3.88 -16.29 -6.59
C GLU A 242 3.05 -17.55 -6.91
N GLU A 243 3.72 -18.71 -7.06
CA GLU A 243 3.04 -19.97 -7.33
C GLU A 243 2.19 -20.44 -6.16
N VAL A 244 2.64 -20.22 -4.91
CA VAL A 244 1.84 -20.47 -3.70
C VAL A 244 0.52 -19.69 -3.75
N TYR A 245 0.60 -18.39 -4.04
CA TYR A 245 -0.61 -17.56 -4.15
C TYR A 245 -1.53 -18.04 -5.27
N ARG A 246 -0.97 -18.30 -6.44
CA ARG A 246 -1.73 -18.81 -7.58
C ARG A 246 -2.44 -20.15 -7.27
N LYS A 247 -1.77 -21.08 -6.62
CA LYS A 247 -2.36 -22.38 -6.20
C LYS A 247 -3.38 -22.21 -5.08
N ALA A 248 -3.25 -21.16 -4.27
CA ALA A 248 -4.27 -20.80 -3.29
C ALA A 248 -5.52 -20.15 -3.93
N GLY A 249 -5.53 -19.93 -5.25
CA GLY A 249 -6.64 -19.28 -5.96
C GLY A 249 -6.61 -17.75 -5.87
N VAL A 250 -5.46 -17.20 -5.55
CA VAL A 250 -5.24 -15.74 -5.45
C VAL A 250 -4.48 -15.26 -6.69
N SER A 251 -5.06 -14.30 -7.40
CA SER A 251 -4.37 -13.65 -8.51
C SER A 251 -3.27 -12.74 -7.96
N ILE A 252 -2.09 -12.79 -8.58
CA ILE A 252 -0.91 -12.03 -8.16
C ILE A 252 -0.15 -11.56 -9.39
N ASP A 253 0.47 -10.40 -9.30
CA ASP A 253 1.35 -9.91 -10.35
C ASP A 253 2.67 -10.70 -10.37
N LYS A 254 3.17 -10.96 -11.58
CA LYS A 254 4.46 -11.62 -11.76
C LYS A 254 5.59 -10.60 -11.72
N HIS A 255 6.60 -10.91 -10.93
CA HIS A 255 7.77 -10.07 -10.80
C HIS A 255 9.04 -10.86 -11.09
N CYS A 256 10.05 -10.18 -11.59
CA CYS A 256 11.31 -10.81 -11.89
C CYS A 256 12.10 -11.17 -10.62
N CYS A 257 11.81 -10.56 -9.46
CA CYS A 257 12.51 -10.81 -8.20
C CYS A 257 11.80 -10.20 -6.97
N ALA A 258 12.14 -10.72 -5.80
CA ALA A 258 11.63 -10.29 -4.51
C ALA A 258 11.91 -8.80 -4.20
N GLY A 259 13.07 -8.28 -4.62
CA GLY A 259 13.41 -6.87 -4.45
C GLY A 259 12.47 -5.94 -5.22
N LYS A 260 12.05 -6.35 -6.42
CA LYS A 260 11.09 -5.60 -7.22
C LYS A 260 9.69 -5.70 -6.63
N ASN A 261 9.27 -6.90 -6.22
CA ASN A 261 7.99 -7.11 -5.54
C ASN A 261 7.92 -6.28 -4.25
N ARG A 262 8.95 -6.31 -3.41
CA ARG A 262 9.05 -5.47 -2.20
C ARG A 262 8.86 -3.99 -2.52
N ALA A 263 9.60 -3.46 -3.48
CA ALA A 263 9.53 -2.05 -3.85
C ALA A 263 8.14 -1.64 -4.33
N LEU A 264 7.43 -2.57 -4.98
CA LEU A 264 6.11 -2.33 -5.53
C LEU A 264 4.98 -2.49 -4.49
N TYR A 265 5.08 -3.47 -3.60
CA TYR A 265 3.93 -3.95 -2.82
C TYR A 265 4.16 -4.03 -1.31
N THR A 266 5.23 -3.43 -0.77
CA THR A 266 5.34 -3.28 0.68
C THR A 266 4.21 -2.40 1.21
N VAL A 267 3.45 -2.93 2.15
CA VAL A 267 2.32 -2.28 2.82
C VAL A 267 2.69 -1.93 4.26
N GLY A 268 3.27 -2.88 5.00
CA GLY A 268 3.65 -2.68 6.38
C GLY A 268 5.15 -2.77 6.60
N LYS A 269 5.70 -1.88 7.44
CA LYS A 269 7.13 -1.84 7.78
C LYS A 269 7.43 -2.39 9.19
N SER A 270 6.41 -2.82 9.93
CA SER A 270 6.60 -3.39 11.28
C SER A 270 6.61 -4.91 11.22
N SER A 271 7.58 -5.52 11.88
CA SER A 271 7.63 -6.98 12.11
C SER A 271 6.61 -7.46 13.17
N LYS A 272 5.95 -6.51 13.84
CA LYS A 272 4.82 -6.80 14.73
C LYS A 272 3.53 -6.76 13.90
N ASN A 273 2.63 -7.71 14.15
CA ASN A 273 1.32 -7.78 13.48
C ASN A 273 1.39 -8.01 11.95
N ILE A 274 2.28 -8.89 11.51
CA ILE A 274 2.31 -9.36 10.12
C ILE A 274 1.02 -10.16 9.87
N PRO A 275 0.22 -9.83 8.84
CA PRO A 275 -0.98 -10.59 8.53
C PRO A 275 -0.67 -12.01 8.08
N LEU A 276 -1.54 -12.95 8.41
CA LEU A 276 -1.41 -14.35 7.99
C LEU A 276 -1.40 -14.43 6.45
N GLY A 277 -0.47 -15.18 5.89
CA GLY A 277 -0.34 -15.34 4.44
C GLY A 277 0.39 -14.19 3.73
N ALA A 278 0.74 -13.10 4.41
CA ALA A 278 1.45 -11.99 3.79
C ALA A 278 2.87 -12.39 3.34
N MET A 279 3.31 -11.86 2.22
CA MET A 279 4.72 -11.90 1.81
C MET A 279 5.56 -11.04 2.74
N VAL A 280 6.69 -11.57 3.20
CA VAL A 280 7.67 -10.87 4.03
C VAL A 280 8.95 -10.70 3.23
N TYR A 281 9.46 -9.48 3.16
CA TYR A 281 10.61 -9.12 2.34
C TYR A 281 11.86 -8.86 3.19
N ASN A 282 13.02 -9.15 2.62
CA ASN A 282 14.31 -8.79 3.20
C ASN A 282 14.56 -7.27 3.18
N ASP A 283 15.42 -6.80 4.08
CA ASP A 283 16.00 -5.46 4.00
C ASP A 283 17.28 -5.50 3.13
N PRO A 284 17.35 -4.70 2.04
CA PRO A 284 18.52 -4.66 1.17
C PRO A 284 19.77 -4.06 1.84
N ALA A 285 19.63 -3.34 2.94
CA ALA A 285 20.74 -2.85 3.74
C ALA A 285 21.42 -3.97 4.55
N VAL A 286 20.67 -5.03 4.87
CA VAL A 286 21.15 -6.18 5.66
C VAL A 286 21.52 -7.35 4.76
N TYR A 287 20.64 -7.71 3.83
CA TYR A 287 20.85 -8.87 2.96
C TYR A 287 20.84 -8.46 1.48
N GLN A 288 21.92 -8.81 0.79
CA GLN A 288 22.02 -8.65 -0.65
C GLN A 288 22.19 -10.03 -1.30
N SER A 289 21.22 -10.42 -2.12
CA SER A 289 21.37 -11.67 -2.87
C SER A 289 22.52 -11.56 -3.86
N ARG A 290 23.26 -12.67 -4.02
CA ARG A 290 24.42 -12.74 -4.93
C ARG A 290 24.04 -13.15 -6.36
N THR A 291 22.75 -13.34 -6.62
CA THR A 291 22.27 -13.78 -7.93
C THR A 291 22.30 -12.63 -8.93
N ASN A 292 22.98 -12.86 -10.04
CA ASN A 292 22.87 -12.03 -11.25
C ASN A 292 21.69 -12.55 -12.05
N ASP A 293 20.51 -12.05 -11.76
CA ASP A 293 19.31 -12.31 -12.57
C ASP A 293 18.94 -11.09 -13.41
N THR A 294 17.85 -11.21 -14.15
CA THR A 294 17.31 -10.14 -15.00
C THR A 294 16.92 -8.87 -14.24
N CYS A 295 16.85 -8.94 -12.91
CA CYS A 295 16.55 -7.82 -12.00
C CYS A 295 17.80 -7.10 -11.47
N GLY A 296 19.01 -7.58 -11.79
CA GLY A 296 20.27 -7.02 -11.31
C GLY A 296 20.85 -7.74 -10.09
N ARG A 297 21.88 -7.11 -9.48
CA ARG A 297 22.69 -7.75 -8.44
C ARG A 297 22.00 -7.98 -7.09
N ASN A 298 20.81 -7.46 -6.89
CA ASN A 298 20.09 -7.57 -5.61
C ASN A 298 18.64 -7.98 -5.86
N ALA A 299 18.46 -9.25 -6.20
CA ALA A 299 17.11 -9.83 -6.38
C ALA A 299 16.31 -9.90 -5.08
N GLY A 300 16.97 -9.79 -3.94
CA GLY A 300 16.36 -9.86 -2.63
C GLY A 300 15.94 -11.27 -2.22
N HIS A 301 15.15 -11.33 -1.16
CA HIS A 301 14.53 -12.56 -0.66
C HIS A 301 13.11 -12.28 -0.16
N VAL A 302 12.23 -13.27 -0.32
CA VAL A 302 10.83 -13.22 0.12
C VAL A 302 10.43 -14.54 0.77
N GLY A 303 9.62 -14.44 1.82
CA GLY A 303 8.93 -15.56 2.43
C GLY A 303 7.45 -15.23 2.63
N ILE A 304 6.70 -16.18 3.17
CA ILE A 304 5.27 -16.03 3.50
C ILE A 304 5.11 -16.21 5.00
N TYR A 305 4.45 -15.27 5.66
CA TYR A 305 4.13 -15.38 7.07
C TYR A 305 3.03 -16.43 7.29
N ILE A 306 3.33 -17.45 8.07
CA ILE A 306 2.46 -18.61 8.28
C ILE A 306 1.86 -18.67 9.69
N GLY A 307 1.88 -17.52 10.40
CA GLY A 307 1.38 -17.41 11.77
C GLY A 307 2.37 -17.85 12.82
N LYS A 308 2.03 -17.60 14.10
CA LYS A 308 2.83 -17.97 15.27
C LYS A 308 4.29 -17.49 15.23
N GLY A 309 4.53 -16.32 14.65
CA GLY A 309 5.90 -15.77 14.53
C GLY A 309 6.78 -16.52 13.53
N GLN A 310 6.22 -17.23 12.54
CA GLN A 310 6.97 -18.03 11.58
C GLN A 310 6.81 -17.53 10.15
N ILE A 311 7.89 -17.59 9.39
CA ILE A 311 7.96 -17.27 7.96
C ILE A 311 8.48 -18.52 7.24
N ILE A 312 7.79 -18.94 6.18
CA ILE A 312 8.26 -20.00 5.28
C ILE A 312 8.79 -19.38 3.99
N SER A 313 9.92 -19.84 3.52
CA SER A 313 10.52 -19.38 2.27
C SER A 313 11.18 -20.52 1.50
N ASN A 314 11.56 -20.25 0.25
CA ASN A 314 12.29 -21.19 -0.61
C ASN A 314 13.72 -20.71 -0.85
N ILE A 315 14.70 -21.59 -0.52
CA ILE A 315 16.14 -21.40 -0.79
C ILE A 315 16.76 -22.59 -1.53
N GLY A 316 16.00 -23.28 -2.36
CA GLY A 316 16.33 -24.56 -2.98
C GLY A 316 15.68 -25.75 -2.25
N GLY A 317 14.85 -25.46 -1.31
CA GLY A 317 13.96 -26.26 -0.49
C GLY A 317 13.21 -25.30 0.44
N THR A 318 12.04 -25.70 0.93
CA THR A 318 11.29 -24.88 1.88
C THR A 318 11.95 -24.91 3.25
N VAL A 319 12.15 -23.72 3.83
CA VAL A 319 12.63 -23.53 5.20
C VAL A 319 11.65 -22.68 6.00
N ILE A 320 11.58 -22.92 7.30
CA ILE A 320 10.74 -22.13 8.21
C ILE A 320 11.67 -21.44 9.20
N ASP A 321 11.63 -20.12 9.21
CA ASP A 321 12.33 -19.26 10.14
C ASP A 321 11.36 -18.63 11.14
N THR A 322 11.86 -18.21 12.31
CA THR A 322 11.12 -17.26 13.15
C THR A 322 11.23 -15.86 12.55
N VAL A 323 10.28 -14.96 12.86
CA VAL A 323 10.37 -13.54 12.46
C VAL A 323 11.66 -12.90 12.99
N GLU A 324 12.12 -13.29 14.20
CA GLU A 324 13.39 -12.82 14.77
C GLU A 324 14.59 -13.36 13.99
N GLY A 325 14.62 -14.67 13.67
CA GLY A 325 15.67 -15.29 12.86
C GLY A 325 15.74 -14.70 11.45
N TRP A 326 14.57 -14.50 10.82
CA TRP A 326 14.46 -13.79 9.54
C TRP A 326 15.08 -12.39 9.61
N THR A 327 14.66 -11.61 10.64
CA THR A 327 15.13 -10.23 10.82
C THR A 327 16.64 -10.16 11.06
N ALA A 328 17.17 -11.11 11.83
CA ALA A 328 18.61 -11.17 12.09
C ALA A 328 19.45 -11.50 10.85
N TYR A 329 18.95 -12.39 9.97
CA TYR A 329 19.71 -12.87 8.81
C TYR A 329 19.44 -12.06 7.52
N TYR A 330 18.16 -11.81 7.22
CA TYR A 330 17.73 -11.13 5.99
C TYR A 330 17.43 -9.64 6.19
N GLY A 331 17.33 -9.17 7.44
CA GLY A 331 16.71 -7.89 7.75
C GLY A 331 15.20 -7.93 7.52
N PHE A 332 14.50 -6.93 8.04
CA PHE A 332 13.06 -6.82 7.85
C PHE A 332 12.75 -5.64 6.91
N GLY A 333 12.53 -5.92 5.63
CA GLY A 333 12.22 -4.92 4.60
C GLY A 333 10.73 -4.56 4.51
N GLY A 334 9.90 -5.21 5.34
CA GLY A 334 8.46 -5.02 5.36
C GLY A 334 7.68 -6.26 4.90
N TRP A 335 6.37 -6.11 4.83
CA TRP A 335 5.46 -7.15 4.32
C TRP A 335 4.43 -6.55 3.35
N GLY A 336 3.84 -7.38 2.50
CA GLY A 336 2.85 -6.98 1.52
C GLY A 336 2.14 -8.16 0.88
N TRP A 337 1.40 -7.90 -0.20
CA TRP A 337 0.55 -8.88 -0.84
C TRP A 337 0.93 -9.18 -2.29
N GLY A 338 2.06 -8.65 -2.78
CA GLY A 338 2.55 -8.91 -4.13
C GLY A 338 1.58 -8.53 -5.25
N GLY A 339 0.76 -7.49 -5.05
CA GLY A 339 -0.29 -7.12 -5.99
C GLY A 339 -1.49 -8.06 -5.99
N ALA A 340 -1.60 -8.92 -4.96
CA ALA A 340 -2.67 -9.92 -4.88
C ALA A 340 -4.06 -9.30 -4.83
N VAL A 341 -4.97 -9.89 -5.59
CA VAL A 341 -6.39 -9.58 -5.60
C VAL A 341 -7.16 -10.88 -5.41
N VAL A 342 -8.15 -10.86 -4.51
CA VAL A 342 -9.07 -12.01 -4.39
C VAL A 342 -9.84 -12.12 -5.69
N ALA A 343 -9.76 -13.29 -6.34
CA ALA A 343 -10.64 -13.58 -7.45
C ALA A 343 -12.07 -13.59 -6.91
N GLN A 344 -12.89 -12.63 -7.30
CA GLN A 344 -14.34 -12.73 -7.09
C GLN A 344 -14.83 -13.96 -7.85
N LYS A 345 -15.47 -14.88 -7.11
CA LYS A 345 -16.16 -16.02 -7.70
C LYS A 345 -17.42 -15.58 -8.41
#